data_5c5452ebd3da3391332abd473beeb36b
#
_entry.id   5c5452ebd3da3391332abd473beeb36b
#
_cell.length_a   1.000
_cell.length_b   1.000
_cell.length_c   1.000
_cell.angle_alpha   90.00
_cell.angle_beta   90.00
_cell.angle_gamma   90.00
#
_symmetry.space_group_name_H-M   'P 1'
#
loop_
_entity.id
_entity.type
_entity.pdbx_description
1 polymer ?
#
loop_
_entity_poly.entity_id
_entity_poly.type
_entity_poly.pdbx_seq_one_letter_code
_entity_poly.pdbx_strand_id
1 'polypeptide(L)'
;MIIEWVPYNNLQNIEYLTKGGISEIYTAVWIDGRYEEWDSKEQKLIRYGRQEVILKGLENVENANQRWFEEAESHLKISNKWPQIVQCFGLTQNPSNGNYMLVIDRADIDLRKYLQETQNQLSWKERIKIAHDITLALSIIHSESAIHRDLHSGNILYSKLNQRWYISDLGFCGPADKLTDSIYGNLPYIAPEVISGKNTTKKADIYSIGMLMWEISSGQPPFSYYENDYNLALNIINGMRPKVISGTPLKYENLMKQCWDADPSNRPDIDTLFDGIYSLLQYYQNISNEILQQETNNNLENNKIINNSMSKHINSTLFTSKIHKFKNLPEPKNAIEGMSRKFSKVFKKLNIKSNNDIQINYGKEIVEQQQIRQYNFNIDDEDETYDYKNFHSEEDNVFEIPDGKII
;
A
#
# COMPACT_ATOMS: atom_id res chain seq x y z
N MET A 1 25.17 -8.69 -3.42
CA MET A 1 25.78 -7.61 -2.60
C MET A 1 26.31 -8.20 -1.29
N ILE A 2 27.34 -7.59 -0.70
CA ILE A 2 27.90 -8.02 0.57
C ILE A 2 27.22 -7.25 1.69
N ILE A 3 26.70 -7.97 2.68
CA ILE A 3 26.15 -7.43 3.93
C ILE A 3 27.30 -7.28 4.91
N GLU A 4 27.42 -6.14 5.58
CA GLU A 4 28.51 -5.90 6.49
C GLU A 4 28.09 -5.20 7.79
N TRP A 5 28.91 -5.33 8.79
CA TRP A 5 28.90 -4.46 9.97
C TRP A 5 29.61 -3.16 9.62
N VAL A 6 28.84 -2.07 9.59
CA VAL A 6 29.39 -0.74 9.29
C VAL A 6 29.84 -0.08 10.60
N PRO A 7 31.13 0.17 10.80
CA PRO A 7 31.60 0.88 11.99
C PRO A 7 30.95 2.27 12.07
N TYR A 8 30.37 2.63 13.22
CA TYR A 8 29.66 3.91 13.39
C TYR A 8 30.54 5.14 13.12
N ASN A 9 31.86 5.05 13.42
CA ASN A 9 32.83 6.11 13.12
C ASN A 9 33.12 6.30 11.62
N ASN A 10 32.71 5.38 10.77
CA ASN A 10 32.77 5.54 9.31
C ASN A 10 31.54 6.29 8.76
N LEU A 11 30.60 6.65 9.63
CA LEU A 11 29.41 7.43 9.29
C LEU A 11 29.62 8.87 9.78
N GLN A 12 29.48 9.82 8.87
CA GLN A 12 29.63 11.25 9.12
C GLN A 12 28.35 12.01 8.81
N ASN A 13 28.22 13.24 9.33
CA ASN A 13 27.07 14.11 9.06
C ASN A 13 25.73 13.40 9.34
N ILE A 14 25.65 12.74 10.49
CA ILE A 14 24.43 12.04 10.90
C ILE A 14 23.43 13.10 11.34
N GLU A 15 22.34 13.25 10.57
CA GLU A 15 21.29 14.23 10.80
C GLU A 15 19.94 13.55 10.89
N TYR A 16 19.14 13.95 11.89
CA TYR A 16 17.78 13.47 12.02
C TYR A 16 16.94 13.92 10.81
N LEU A 17 16.29 12.99 10.13
CA LEU A 17 15.46 13.26 8.96
C LEU A 17 13.97 13.29 9.33
N THR A 18 13.47 12.22 9.94
CA THR A 18 12.05 12.08 10.28
C THR A 18 11.86 10.92 11.27
N LYS A 19 10.62 10.84 11.80
CA LYS A 19 10.15 9.66 12.52
C LYS A 19 9.18 8.91 11.62
N GLY A 20 9.53 7.70 11.18
CA GLY A 20 8.62 6.73 10.60
C GLY A 20 7.65 6.21 11.67
N GLY A 21 6.66 5.39 11.31
CA GLY A 21 5.62 4.92 12.23
C GLY A 21 6.12 4.46 13.60
N ILE A 22 7.22 3.72 13.65
CA ILE A 22 7.85 3.22 14.89
C ILE A 22 9.36 3.47 14.97
N SER A 23 10.01 3.92 13.89
CA SER A 23 11.46 4.06 13.80
C SER A 23 11.88 5.49 13.55
N GLU A 24 13.01 5.91 14.12
CA GLU A 24 13.69 7.16 13.78
C GLU A 24 14.58 6.94 12.56
N ILE A 25 14.54 7.90 11.65
CA ILE A 25 15.27 7.87 10.38
C ILE A 25 16.27 9.02 10.36
N TYR A 26 17.50 8.71 10.02
CA TYR A 26 18.59 9.67 9.89
C TYR A 26 19.22 9.57 8.51
N THR A 27 19.80 10.66 8.03
CA THR A 27 20.73 10.67 6.90
C THR A 27 22.15 10.60 7.43
N ALA A 28 23.05 9.99 6.66
CA ALA A 28 24.47 9.98 6.96
C ALA A 28 25.31 9.88 5.68
N VAL A 29 26.60 10.16 5.80
CA VAL A 29 27.60 9.92 4.76
C VAL A 29 28.50 8.79 5.21
N TRP A 30 28.44 7.67 4.51
CA TRP A 30 29.33 6.53 4.71
C TRP A 30 30.63 6.75 3.93
N ILE A 31 31.75 6.87 4.64
CA ILE A 31 33.03 7.29 4.05
C ILE A 31 33.59 6.24 3.09
N ASP A 32 33.60 4.98 3.50
CA ASP A 32 34.14 3.90 2.68
C ASP A 32 33.14 3.46 1.60
N GLY A 33 31.84 3.63 1.87
CA GLY A 33 30.76 3.14 1.03
C GLY A 33 30.71 1.61 0.98
N ARG A 34 29.74 1.09 0.22
CA ARG A 34 29.54 -0.35 0.03
C ARG A 34 30.69 -1.00 -0.75
N TYR A 35 30.84 -2.31 -0.62
CA TYR A 35 31.62 -3.10 -1.56
C TYR A 35 30.92 -3.15 -2.92
N GLU A 36 31.69 -2.92 -4.00
CA GLU A 36 31.15 -2.85 -5.36
C GLU A 36 31.55 -4.07 -6.17
N GLU A 37 32.86 -4.31 -6.36
CA GLU A 37 33.34 -5.41 -7.17
C GLU A 37 34.60 -6.07 -6.57
N TRP A 38 34.95 -7.23 -7.11
CA TRP A 38 36.17 -7.95 -6.78
C TRP A 38 37.27 -7.60 -7.78
N ASP A 39 38.35 -7.00 -7.30
CA ASP A 39 39.54 -6.79 -8.08
C ASP A 39 40.37 -8.09 -8.10
N SER A 40 40.35 -8.76 -9.25
CA SER A 40 41.09 -10.03 -9.43
C SER A 40 42.60 -9.86 -9.50
N LYS A 41 43.12 -8.66 -9.80
CA LYS A 41 44.55 -8.38 -9.83
C LYS A 41 45.10 -8.12 -8.44
N GLU A 42 44.41 -7.30 -7.69
CA GLU A 42 44.77 -6.93 -6.32
C GLU A 42 44.23 -7.92 -5.26
N GLN A 43 43.41 -8.91 -5.71
CA GLN A 43 42.77 -9.90 -4.86
C GLN A 43 42.05 -9.29 -3.63
N LYS A 44 41.35 -8.20 -3.86
CA LYS A 44 40.59 -7.47 -2.82
C LYS A 44 39.26 -6.98 -3.34
N LEU A 45 38.36 -6.73 -2.42
CA LEU A 45 37.09 -6.05 -2.68
C LEU A 45 37.34 -4.54 -2.82
N ILE A 46 36.80 -3.94 -3.88
CA ILE A 46 36.83 -2.50 -4.08
C ILE A 46 35.61 -1.89 -3.44
N ARG A 47 35.79 -0.75 -2.79
CA ARG A 47 34.75 0.04 -2.20
C ARG A 47 34.29 1.13 -3.16
N TYR A 48 32.99 1.46 -3.10
CA TYR A 48 32.37 2.54 -3.88
C TYR A 48 32.95 3.92 -3.49
N GLY A 49 33.40 4.06 -2.23
CA GLY A 49 33.81 5.32 -1.67
C GLY A 49 32.65 6.09 -1.03
N ARG A 50 32.81 7.36 -0.86
CA ARG A 50 31.87 8.22 -0.14
C ARG A 50 30.45 8.11 -0.69
N GLN A 51 29.50 7.63 0.12
CA GLN A 51 28.11 7.36 -0.24
C GLN A 51 27.15 7.93 0.79
N GLU A 52 26.08 8.58 0.34
CA GLU A 52 24.97 8.95 1.21
C GLU A 52 24.08 7.75 1.52
N VAL A 53 23.71 7.59 2.78
CA VAL A 53 22.90 6.47 3.29
C VAL A 53 21.81 6.96 4.24
N ILE A 54 20.81 6.10 4.43
CA ILE A 54 19.78 6.22 5.45
C ILE A 54 20.14 5.29 6.60
N LEU A 55 20.07 5.81 7.82
CA LEU A 55 20.13 5.01 9.03
C LEU A 55 18.73 4.91 9.62
N LYS A 56 18.17 3.69 9.62
CA LYS A 56 16.88 3.41 10.23
C LYS A 56 17.08 2.76 11.59
N GLY A 57 16.69 3.46 12.65
CA GLY A 57 16.77 2.96 14.02
C GLY A 57 15.88 1.73 14.22
N LEU A 58 16.43 0.69 14.83
CA LEU A 58 15.69 -0.47 15.28
C LEU A 58 15.32 -0.25 16.75
N GLU A 59 14.05 -0.46 17.12
CA GLU A 59 13.60 -0.20 18.50
C GLU A 59 14.33 -1.05 19.53
N ASN A 60 14.57 -0.45 20.67
CA ASN A 60 15.20 -0.90 21.94
C ASN A 60 15.62 -2.37 22.01
N VAL A 61 16.93 -2.59 21.99
CA VAL A 61 17.58 -3.90 22.12
C VAL A 61 17.35 -4.56 23.49
N GLU A 62 17.13 -3.78 24.55
CA GLU A 62 16.87 -4.31 25.91
C GLU A 62 15.52 -5.02 26.02
N ASN A 63 14.57 -4.68 25.17
CA ASN A 63 13.32 -5.38 24.95
C ASN A 63 13.23 -5.99 23.53
N ALA A 64 14.39 -6.30 22.93
CA ALA A 64 14.51 -6.85 21.59
C ALA A 64 13.70 -8.14 21.50
N ASN A 65 12.41 -7.96 21.30
CA ASN A 65 11.55 -9.06 20.92
C ASN A 65 11.96 -9.45 19.49
N GLN A 66 11.63 -10.66 19.13
CA GLN A 66 11.91 -11.31 17.85
C GLN A 66 11.68 -10.42 16.61
N ARG A 67 10.94 -9.32 16.75
CA ARG A 67 10.44 -8.45 15.68
C ARG A 67 11.53 -7.65 14.96
N TRP A 68 12.47 -7.03 15.69
CA TRP A 68 13.56 -6.28 15.05
C TRP A 68 14.53 -7.18 14.29
N PHE A 69 14.75 -8.40 14.82
CA PHE A 69 15.57 -9.39 14.14
C PHE A 69 14.93 -9.84 12.83
N GLU A 70 13.62 -10.06 12.83
CA GLU A 70 12.85 -10.43 11.65
C GLU A 70 12.82 -9.29 10.60
N GLU A 71 12.76 -8.02 11.05
CA GLU A 71 12.88 -6.85 10.16
C GLU A 71 14.26 -6.82 9.50
N ALA A 72 15.32 -6.93 10.29
CA ALA A 72 16.69 -6.98 9.78
C ALA A 72 16.87 -8.17 8.83
N GLU A 73 16.41 -9.35 9.21
CA GLU A 73 16.47 -10.57 8.39
C GLU A 73 15.74 -10.41 7.06
N SER A 74 14.53 -9.84 7.07
CA SER A 74 13.74 -9.59 5.85
C SER A 74 14.46 -8.63 4.92
N HIS A 75 14.98 -7.50 5.45
CA HIS A 75 15.79 -6.58 4.67
C HIS A 75 17.03 -7.25 4.09
N LEU A 76 17.79 -7.97 4.91
CA LEU A 76 19.04 -8.59 4.50
C LEU A 76 18.83 -9.73 3.47
N LYS A 77 17.73 -10.49 3.57
CA LYS A 77 17.43 -11.60 2.65
C LYS A 77 16.86 -11.11 1.33
N ILE A 78 15.88 -10.22 1.36
CA ILE A 78 15.12 -9.84 0.15
C ILE A 78 15.82 -8.69 -0.58
N SER A 79 16.18 -7.60 0.11
CA SER A 79 16.72 -6.42 -0.55
C SER A 79 18.05 -6.66 -1.24
N ASN A 80 18.89 -7.53 -0.68
CA ASN A 80 20.20 -7.82 -1.25
C ASN A 80 20.18 -8.81 -2.42
N LYS A 81 19.11 -9.56 -2.56
CA LYS A 81 18.90 -10.51 -3.65
C LYS A 81 18.34 -9.82 -4.89
N TRP A 82 17.54 -8.79 -4.70
CA TRP A 82 16.73 -8.21 -5.76
C TRP A 82 16.94 -6.70 -5.91
N PRO A 83 17.37 -6.23 -7.10
CA PRO A 83 17.64 -4.81 -7.33
C PRO A 83 16.39 -3.92 -7.44
N GLN A 84 15.18 -4.47 -7.34
CA GLN A 84 13.91 -3.74 -7.34
C GLN A 84 13.46 -3.33 -5.93
N ILE A 85 14.17 -3.80 -4.92
CA ILE A 85 13.93 -3.47 -3.52
C ILE A 85 15.04 -2.55 -3.05
N VAL A 86 14.70 -1.58 -2.20
CA VAL A 86 15.72 -0.67 -1.64
C VAL A 86 16.78 -1.48 -0.92
N GLN A 87 18.02 -1.24 -1.26
CA GLN A 87 19.16 -2.01 -0.79
C GLN A 87 19.46 -1.74 0.69
N CYS A 88 19.77 -2.80 1.43
CA CYS A 88 20.25 -2.71 2.80
C CYS A 88 21.71 -3.21 2.86
N PHE A 89 22.63 -2.32 3.17
CA PHE A 89 24.07 -2.62 3.16
C PHE A 89 24.53 -3.37 4.41
N GLY A 90 23.77 -3.27 5.50
CA GLY A 90 24.09 -3.94 6.76
C GLY A 90 23.60 -3.20 7.99
N LEU A 91 24.30 -3.37 9.08
CA LEU A 91 23.97 -2.87 10.39
C LEU A 91 25.09 -1.99 10.95
N THR A 92 24.71 -1.04 11.79
CA THR A 92 25.60 -0.29 12.68
C THR A 92 24.99 -0.19 14.06
N GLN A 93 25.78 0.27 15.05
CA GLN A 93 25.30 0.53 16.40
C GLN A 93 25.70 1.92 16.83
N ASN A 94 24.75 2.71 17.31
CA ASN A 94 25.02 4.02 17.87
C ASN A 94 25.68 3.88 19.26
N PRO A 95 26.94 4.31 19.44
CA PRO A 95 27.66 4.12 20.70
C PRO A 95 27.09 4.96 21.86
N SER A 96 26.33 6.00 21.58
CA SER A 96 25.79 6.88 22.60
C SER A 96 24.58 6.28 23.35
N ASN A 97 23.77 5.44 22.67
CA ASN A 97 22.57 4.86 23.25
C ASN A 97 22.47 3.34 23.08
N GLY A 98 23.44 2.71 22.39
CA GLY A 98 23.46 1.28 22.14
C GLY A 98 22.44 0.78 21.11
N ASN A 99 21.67 1.65 20.47
CA ASN A 99 20.65 1.26 19.50
C ASN A 99 21.27 0.79 18.18
N TYR A 100 20.75 -0.32 17.66
CA TYR A 100 21.12 -0.79 16.33
C TYR A 100 20.36 -0.01 15.26
N MET A 101 21.00 0.14 14.10
CA MET A 101 20.44 0.82 12.95
C MET A 101 20.75 0.06 11.67
N LEU A 102 19.77 -0.04 10.78
CA LEU A 102 19.98 -0.51 9.41
C LEU A 102 20.65 0.59 8.60
N VAL A 103 21.65 0.22 7.80
CA VAL A 103 22.30 1.10 6.82
C VAL A 103 21.71 0.80 5.46
N ILE A 104 20.89 1.72 4.94
CA ILE A 104 20.04 1.53 3.76
C ILE A 104 20.44 2.55 2.68
N ASP A 105 20.26 2.19 1.42
CA ASP A 105 20.52 3.08 0.28
C ASP A 105 19.59 4.30 0.32
N ARG A 106 20.14 5.47 0.00
CA ARG A 106 19.38 6.72 -0.02
C ARG A 106 18.72 6.91 -1.38
N ALA A 107 17.42 6.98 -1.40
CA ALA A 107 16.65 7.40 -2.56
C ALA A 107 16.43 8.92 -2.58
N ASP A 108 16.08 9.46 -3.75
CA ASP A 108 15.92 10.91 -3.95
C ASP A 108 14.59 11.44 -3.41
N ILE A 109 13.48 10.69 -3.59
CA ILE A 109 12.12 11.15 -3.25
C ILE A 109 11.17 9.96 -3.09
N ASP A 110 10.20 10.08 -2.20
CA ASP A 110 9.08 9.15 -2.12
C ASP A 110 7.95 9.50 -3.14
N LEU A 111 7.12 8.50 -3.46
CA LEU A 111 6.06 8.64 -4.47
C LEU A 111 5.04 9.72 -4.09
N ARG A 112 4.68 9.84 -2.83
CA ARG A 112 3.72 10.85 -2.37
C ARG A 112 4.20 12.25 -2.67
N LYS A 113 5.44 12.55 -2.28
CA LYS A 113 6.06 13.85 -2.52
C LYS A 113 6.25 14.10 -4.01
N TYR A 114 6.69 13.09 -4.76
CA TYR A 114 6.84 13.17 -6.21
C TYR A 114 5.52 13.52 -6.91
N LEU A 115 4.41 12.86 -6.55
CA LEU A 115 3.09 13.15 -7.12
C LEU A 115 2.58 14.56 -6.75
N GLN A 116 2.90 15.03 -5.54
CA GLN A 116 2.57 16.40 -5.10
C GLN A 116 3.39 17.44 -5.86
N GLU A 117 4.68 17.22 -6.08
CA GLU A 117 5.56 18.15 -6.80
C GLU A 117 5.23 18.21 -8.30
N THR A 118 4.88 17.10 -8.92
CA THR A 118 4.52 17.03 -10.35
C THR A 118 3.12 17.56 -10.66
N GLN A 119 2.26 17.77 -9.66
CA GLN A 119 0.93 18.43 -9.77
C GLN A 119 0.11 18.00 -11.00
N ASN A 120 -0.03 16.72 -11.25
CA ASN A 120 -0.76 16.18 -12.40
C ASN A 120 -0.14 16.44 -13.79
N GLN A 121 1.11 16.83 -13.88
CA GLN A 121 1.82 16.98 -15.16
C GLN A 121 2.22 15.63 -15.79
N LEU A 122 2.12 14.54 -15.03
CA LEU A 122 2.49 13.21 -15.51
C LEU A 122 1.56 12.72 -16.64
N SER A 123 2.15 12.25 -17.71
CA SER A 123 1.46 11.53 -18.77
C SER A 123 1.00 10.14 -18.28
N TRP A 124 0.02 9.54 -18.96
CA TRP A 124 -0.39 8.17 -18.65
C TRP A 124 0.72 7.16 -18.83
N LYS A 125 1.64 7.37 -19.77
CA LYS A 125 2.84 6.55 -19.94
C LYS A 125 3.71 6.52 -18.68
N GLU A 126 3.94 7.68 -18.05
CA GLU A 126 4.71 7.80 -16.81
C GLU A 126 3.97 7.17 -15.63
N ARG A 127 2.66 7.41 -15.50
CA ARG A 127 1.81 6.81 -14.45
C ARG A 127 1.81 5.28 -14.52
N ILE A 128 1.68 4.72 -15.72
CA ILE A 128 1.70 3.27 -15.93
C ILE A 128 3.10 2.71 -15.65
N LYS A 129 4.18 3.44 -16.00
CA LYS A 129 5.54 3.04 -15.65
C LYS A 129 5.75 2.96 -14.15
N ILE A 130 5.25 3.94 -13.39
CA ILE A 130 5.29 3.91 -11.92
C ILE A 130 4.56 2.67 -11.40
N ALA A 131 3.33 2.43 -11.84
CA ALA A 131 2.56 1.26 -11.44
C ALA A 131 3.25 -0.06 -11.81
N HIS A 132 3.87 -0.13 -12.99
CA HIS A 132 4.65 -1.29 -13.45
C HIS A 132 5.85 -1.58 -12.52
N ASP A 133 6.66 -0.57 -12.21
CA ASP A 133 7.85 -0.76 -11.37
C ASP A 133 7.45 -1.25 -9.96
N ILE A 134 6.34 -0.72 -9.41
CA ILE A 134 5.81 -1.13 -8.10
C ILE A 134 5.28 -2.57 -8.14
N THR A 135 4.50 -2.93 -9.17
CA THR A 135 3.96 -4.31 -9.27
C THR A 135 5.07 -5.33 -9.51
N LEU A 136 6.10 -4.98 -10.28
CA LEU A 136 7.30 -5.82 -10.43
C LEU A 136 8.01 -6.05 -9.10
N ALA A 137 8.23 -4.98 -8.33
CA ALA A 137 8.87 -5.11 -7.01
C ALA A 137 8.03 -5.95 -6.04
N LEU A 138 6.69 -5.79 -6.05
CA LEU A 138 5.82 -6.61 -5.22
C LEU A 138 5.77 -8.08 -5.68
N SER A 139 5.80 -8.37 -6.98
CA SER A 139 5.84 -9.76 -7.48
C SER A 139 7.07 -10.50 -6.95
N ILE A 140 8.18 -9.81 -6.85
CA ILE A 140 9.42 -10.33 -6.26
C ILE A 140 9.23 -10.63 -4.77
N ILE A 141 8.66 -9.72 -3.98
CA ILE A 141 8.40 -9.95 -2.55
C ILE A 141 7.47 -11.17 -2.39
N HIS A 142 6.42 -11.26 -3.19
CA HIS A 142 5.49 -12.39 -3.14
C HIS A 142 6.13 -13.72 -3.60
N SER A 143 7.11 -13.70 -4.52
CA SER A 143 7.86 -14.90 -4.93
C SER A 143 8.78 -15.43 -3.83
N GLU A 144 9.28 -14.55 -2.95
CA GLU A 144 10.01 -14.93 -1.73
C GLU A 144 9.08 -15.39 -0.59
N SER A 145 7.81 -15.69 -0.90
CA SER A 145 6.77 -16.12 0.05
C SER A 145 6.52 -15.13 1.19
N ALA A 146 6.82 -13.86 0.94
CA ALA A 146 6.63 -12.77 1.88
C ALA A 146 5.42 -11.90 1.52
N ILE A 147 4.86 -11.22 2.51
CA ILE A 147 3.80 -10.23 2.42
C ILE A 147 4.37 -8.92 2.96
N HIS A 148 4.17 -7.81 2.25
CA HIS A 148 4.73 -6.53 2.66
C HIS A 148 4.01 -5.91 3.87
N ARG A 149 2.68 -5.93 3.88
CA ARG A 149 1.77 -5.48 4.94
C ARG A 149 1.66 -3.97 5.16
N ASP A 150 2.57 -3.16 4.64
CA ASP A 150 2.54 -1.70 4.80
C ASP A 150 2.88 -0.97 3.49
N LEU A 151 2.20 -1.36 2.39
CA LEU A 151 2.37 -0.70 1.09
C LEU A 151 1.59 0.61 1.06
N HIS A 152 2.30 1.72 0.92
CA HIS A 152 1.75 3.05 0.69
C HIS A 152 2.78 3.95 0.00
N SER A 153 2.36 5.11 -0.51
CA SER A 153 3.23 5.98 -1.32
C SER A 153 4.48 6.49 -0.62
N GLY A 154 4.49 6.54 0.71
CA GLY A 154 5.70 6.89 1.48
C GLY A 154 6.77 5.79 1.49
N ASN A 155 6.39 4.52 1.19
CA ASN A 155 7.30 3.38 1.12
C ASN A 155 7.67 3.02 -0.33
N ILE A 156 7.29 3.86 -1.30
CA ILE A 156 7.67 3.75 -2.71
C ILE A 156 8.66 4.87 -3.01
N LEU A 157 9.88 4.52 -3.32
CA LEU A 157 11.01 5.45 -3.43
C LEU A 157 11.56 5.49 -4.86
N TYR A 158 11.94 6.67 -5.32
CA TYR A 158 12.53 6.89 -6.64
C TYR A 158 14.02 7.20 -6.56
N SER A 159 14.80 6.55 -7.41
CA SER A 159 16.19 6.91 -7.66
C SER A 159 16.33 7.59 -9.02
N LYS A 160 16.80 8.82 -9.03
CA LYS A 160 17.11 9.58 -10.25
C LYS A 160 18.27 8.95 -11.01
N LEU A 161 19.25 8.40 -10.31
CA LEU A 161 20.40 7.73 -10.92
C LEU A 161 19.96 6.53 -11.76
N ASN A 162 19.07 5.69 -11.21
CA ASN A 162 18.61 4.46 -11.86
C ASN A 162 17.32 4.66 -12.67
N GLN A 163 16.64 5.82 -12.53
CA GLN A 163 15.35 6.13 -13.14
C GLN A 163 14.28 5.06 -12.88
N ARG A 164 14.25 4.54 -11.63
CA ARG A 164 13.38 3.44 -11.21
C ARG A 164 12.73 3.71 -9.87
N TRP A 165 11.59 3.07 -9.68
CA TRP A 165 10.87 3.02 -8.42
C TRP A 165 11.19 1.72 -7.67
N TYR A 166 11.32 1.83 -6.37
CA TYR A 166 11.66 0.74 -5.45
C TYR A 166 10.63 0.64 -4.34
N ILE A 167 10.36 -0.57 -3.86
CA ILE A 167 9.67 -0.76 -2.59
C ILE A 167 10.70 -0.72 -1.46
N SER A 168 10.36 -0.01 -0.39
CA SER A 168 11.16 0.13 0.83
C SER A 168 10.38 -0.35 2.05
N ASP A 169 11.02 -0.33 3.21
CA ASP A 169 10.43 -0.63 4.52
C ASP A 169 9.85 -2.05 4.63
N LEU A 170 10.73 -3.04 4.69
CA LEU A 170 10.35 -4.43 4.91
C LEU A 170 10.13 -4.79 6.39
N GLY A 171 9.94 -3.80 7.27
CA GLY A 171 9.82 -3.99 8.72
C GLY A 171 8.64 -4.84 9.18
N PHE A 172 7.63 -4.99 8.33
CA PHE A 172 6.47 -5.83 8.57
C PHE A 172 6.38 -7.00 7.59
N CYS A 173 7.36 -7.10 6.69
CA CYS A 173 7.43 -8.16 5.70
C CYS A 173 7.65 -9.52 6.39
N GLY A 174 6.99 -10.54 5.90
CA GLY A 174 7.15 -11.89 6.46
C GLY A 174 6.11 -12.87 5.95
N PRO A 175 6.17 -14.15 6.44
CA PRO A 175 5.27 -15.22 6.03
C PRO A 175 3.80 -14.90 6.34
N ALA A 176 2.89 -15.52 5.59
CA ALA A 176 1.45 -15.31 5.71
C ALA A 176 0.86 -15.86 7.04
N ASP A 177 1.49 -16.84 7.63
CA ASP A 177 1.06 -17.52 8.85
C ASP A 177 1.37 -16.75 10.15
N LYS A 178 2.12 -15.65 10.04
CA LYS A 178 2.42 -14.80 11.20
C LYS A 178 1.18 -14.01 11.63
N LEU A 179 0.58 -14.43 12.73
CA LEU A 179 -0.52 -13.72 13.38
C LEU A 179 0.00 -12.41 14.00
N THR A 180 -0.71 -11.31 13.76
CA THR A 180 -0.46 -10.04 14.42
C THR A 180 -1.67 -9.65 15.26
N ASP A 181 -1.48 -9.48 16.57
CA ASP A 181 -2.56 -9.08 17.49
C ASP A 181 -3.05 -7.65 17.29
N SER A 182 -2.41 -6.89 16.42
CA SER A 182 -2.74 -5.48 16.14
C SER A 182 -2.69 -5.19 14.65
N ILE A 183 -3.61 -4.35 14.19
CA ILE A 183 -3.64 -3.83 12.84
C ILE A 183 -2.59 -2.72 12.77
N TYR A 184 -1.59 -2.89 11.91
CA TYR A 184 -0.57 -1.87 11.67
C TYR A 184 -0.62 -1.42 10.20
N GLY A 185 -0.33 -0.15 9.96
CA GLY A 185 -0.16 0.41 8.62
C GLY A 185 -0.81 1.77 8.45
N ASN A 186 -0.81 2.26 7.22
CA ASN A 186 -1.48 3.48 6.82
C ASN A 186 -2.93 3.18 6.42
N LEU A 187 -3.90 3.57 7.24
CA LEU A 187 -5.31 3.14 7.17
C LEU A 187 -5.94 3.22 5.77
N PRO A 188 -5.77 4.26 4.95
CA PRO A 188 -6.28 4.32 3.59
C PRO A 188 -5.86 3.17 2.67
N TYR A 189 -4.74 2.51 2.95
CA TYR A 189 -4.17 1.45 2.13
C TYR A 189 -4.37 0.05 2.74
N ILE A 190 -4.86 -0.04 3.98
CA ILE A 190 -5.12 -1.32 4.64
C ILE A 190 -6.38 -1.96 4.06
N ALA A 191 -6.28 -3.23 3.68
CA ALA A 191 -7.38 -3.99 3.14
C ALA A 191 -8.54 -4.15 4.17
N PRO A 192 -9.82 -4.09 3.73
CA PRO A 192 -10.98 -4.09 4.63
C PRO A 192 -11.07 -5.34 5.50
N GLU A 193 -10.65 -6.51 5.01
CA GLU A 193 -10.60 -7.75 5.80
C GLU A 193 -9.56 -7.65 6.92
N VAL A 194 -8.42 -6.99 6.69
CA VAL A 194 -7.39 -6.74 7.72
C VAL A 194 -7.91 -5.76 8.76
N ILE A 195 -8.60 -4.69 8.33
CA ILE A 195 -9.24 -3.74 9.24
C ILE A 195 -10.29 -4.45 10.12
N SER A 196 -11.01 -5.46 9.58
CA SER A 196 -11.99 -6.25 10.35
C SER A 196 -11.35 -7.33 11.23
N GLY A 197 -10.02 -7.42 11.28
CA GLY A 197 -9.28 -8.33 12.16
C GLY A 197 -8.95 -9.69 11.56
N LYS A 198 -9.12 -9.88 10.23
CA LYS A 198 -8.67 -11.10 9.55
C LYS A 198 -7.18 -11.07 9.27
N ASN A 199 -6.60 -12.23 9.06
CA ASN A 199 -5.18 -12.35 8.75
C ASN A 199 -4.81 -11.62 7.45
N THR A 200 -3.65 -10.99 7.45
CA THR A 200 -3.08 -10.38 6.26
C THR A 200 -2.59 -11.45 5.29
N THR A 201 -2.95 -11.33 4.03
CA THR A 201 -2.55 -12.24 2.95
C THR A 201 -1.91 -11.44 1.81
N LYS A 202 -1.31 -12.13 0.82
CA LYS A 202 -0.82 -11.48 -0.41
C LYS A 202 -1.92 -10.64 -1.09
N LYS A 203 -3.19 -11.04 -0.97
CA LYS A 203 -4.34 -10.30 -1.51
C LYS A 203 -4.59 -8.96 -0.79
N ALA A 204 -4.11 -8.80 0.46
CA ALA A 204 -4.16 -7.52 1.14
C ALA A 204 -3.15 -6.52 0.53
N ASP A 205 -1.95 -6.96 0.16
CA ASP A 205 -1.00 -6.11 -0.59
C ASP A 205 -1.58 -5.70 -1.96
N ILE A 206 -2.32 -6.59 -2.64
CA ILE A 206 -3.00 -6.26 -3.90
C ILE A 206 -4.03 -5.13 -3.70
N TYR A 207 -4.77 -5.14 -2.59
CA TYR A 207 -5.65 -4.01 -2.25
C TYR A 207 -4.86 -2.70 -2.11
N SER A 208 -3.73 -2.73 -1.42
CA SER A 208 -2.85 -1.57 -1.27
C SER A 208 -2.33 -1.06 -2.61
N ILE A 209 -2.00 -1.96 -3.56
CA ILE A 209 -1.67 -1.58 -4.95
C ILE A 209 -2.85 -0.87 -5.63
N GLY A 210 -4.07 -1.34 -5.47
CA GLY A 210 -5.26 -0.66 -6.01
C GLY A 210 -5.39 0.78 -5.50
N MET A 211 -5.09 1.02 -4.23
CA MET A 211 -5.08 2.36 -3.63
C MET A 211 -3.92 3.21 -4.13
N LEU A 212 -2.73 2.63 -4.33
CA LEU A 212 -1.58 3.28 -4.97
C LEU A 212 -1.88 3.64 -6.44
N MET A 213 -2.52 2.75 -7.21
CA MET A 213 -2.95 3.03 -8.58
C MET A 213 -3.90 4.24 -8.63
N TRP A 214 -4.81 4.34 -7.67
CA TRP A 214 -5.67 5.51 -7.57
C TRP A 214 -4.87 6.78 -7.25
N GLU A 215 -3.94 6.74 -6.28
CA GLU A 215 -3.08 7.87 -5.94
C GLU A 215 -2.23 8.32 -7.13
N ILE A 216 -1.65 7.38 -7.88
CA ILE A 216 -0.90 7.65 -9.12
C ILE A 216 -1.81 8.34 -10.16
N SER A 217 -3.07 7.91 -10.29
CA SER A 217 -4.01 8.49 -11.26
C SER A 217 -4.50 9.87 -10.87
N SER A 218 -4.67 10.13 -9.57
CA SER A 218 -5.25 11.37 -9.03
C SER A 218 -4.18 12.42 -8.67
N GLY A 219 -2.95 12.01 -8.39
CA GLY A 219 -1.91 12.86 -7.81
C GLY A 219 -2.16 13.23 -6.34
N GLN A 220 -3.13 12.60 -5.67
CA GLN A 220 -3.54 12.91 -4.30
C GLN A 220 -3.60 11.64 -3.46
N PRO A 221 -3.23 11.70 -2.16
CA PRO A 221 -3.41 10.57 -1.26
C PRO A 221 -4.89 10.19 -1.13
N PRO A 222 -5.22 8.88 -1.08
CA PRO A 222 -6.58 8.43 -0.92
C PRO A 222 -7.15 8.91 0.43
N PHE A 223 -8.41 9.33 0.40
CA PHE A 223 -9.13 9.82 1.58
C PHE A 223 -8.46 11.00 2.31
N SER A 224 -7.73 11.87 1.59
CA SER A 224 -6.95 12.99 2.14
C SER A 224 -7.75 13.97 3.01
N TYR A 225 -9.09 13.94 2.95
CA TYR A 225 -10.00 14.79 3.73
C TYR A 225 -10.59 14.09 4.96
N TYR A 226 -10.20 12.84 5.22
CA TYR A 226 -10.67 12.06 6.35
C TYR A 226 -9.57 11.94 7.39
N GLU A 227 -9.96 11.94 8.65
CA GLU A 227 -9.07 11.50 9.72
C GLU A 227 -8.91 9.97 9.67
N ASN A 228 -7.70 9.50 9.98
CA ASN A 228 -7.41 8.06 10.05
C ASN A 228 -7.93 7.48 11.37
N ASP A 229 -9.26 7.40 11.50
CA ASP A 229 -9.99 7.02 12.68
C ASP A 229 -10.94 5.83 12.46
N TYR A 230 -11.74 5.52 13.47
CA TYR A 230 -12.76 4.47 13.42
C TYR A 230 -13.80 4.70 12.31
N ASN A 231 -14.18 5.97 12.04
CA ASN A 231 -15.19 6.27 11.03
C ASN A 231 -14.68 5.97 9.62
N LEU A 232 -13.42 6.32 9.32
CA LEU A 232 -12.81 5.96 8.04
C LEU A 232 -12.70 4.43 7.91
N ALA A 233 -12.26 3.73 8.95
CA ALA A 233 -12.18 2.26 8.98
C ALA A 233 -13.55 1.62 8.67
N LEU A 234 -14.61 2.08 9.35
CA LEU A 234 -15.98 1.60 9.14
C LEU A 234 -16.47 1.88 7.71
N ASN A 235 -16.17 3.06 7.16
CA ASN A 235 -16.55 3.43 5.80
C ASN A 235 -15.85 2.56 4.75
N ILE A 236 -14.55 2.27 4.93
CA ILE A 236 -13.79 1.37 4.05
C ILE A 236 -14.39 -0.04 4.05
N ILE A 237 -14.71 -0.58 5.22
CA ILE A 237 -15.36 -1.89 5.39
C ILE A 237 -16.74 -1.91 4.72
N ASN A 238 -17.51 -0.83 4.85
CA ASN A 238 -18.81 -0.67 4.20
C ASN A 238 -18.73 -0.37 2.68
N GLY A 239 -17.53 -0.50 2.08
CA GLY A 239 -17.34 -0.42 0.63
C GLY A 239 -17.01 0.96 0.11
N MET A 240 -16.70 1.95 0.96
CA MET A 240 -16.24 3.24 0.48
C MET A 240 -14.90 3.08 -0.26
N ARG A 241 -14.84 3.63 -1.46
CA ARG A 241 -13.62 3.71 -2.28
C ARG A 241 -13.48 5.12 -2.84
N PRO A 242 -12.25 5.57 -3.15
CA PRO A 242 -12.06 6.86 -3.79
C PRO A 242 -12.74 6.90 -5.16
N LYS A 243 -13.23 8.08 -5.53
CA LYS A 243 -13.87 8.27 -6.83
C LYS A 243 -12.83 8.24 -7.94
N VAL A 244 -13.05 7.42 -8.96
CA VAL A 244 -12.19 7.37 -10.16
C VAL A 244 -12.11 8.74 -10.82
N ILE A 245 -10.91 9.13 -11.22
CA ILE A 245 -10.64 10.41 -11.88
C ILE A 245 -11.06 10.33 -13.35
N SER A 246 -11.73 11.38 -13.84
CA SER A 246 -12.09 11.49 -15.26
C SER A 246 -10.85 11.45 -16.14
N GLY A 247 -10.91 10.71 -17.25
CA GLY A 247 -9.76 10.52 -18.15
C GLY A 247 -8.83 9.36 -17.76
N THR A 248 -9.14 8.61 -16.69
CA THR A 248 -8.42 7.36 -16.39
C THR A 248 -8.69 6.33 -17.50
N PRO A 249 -7.66 5.73 -18.13
CA PRO A 249 -7.82 4.71 -19.16
C PRO A 249 -8.65 3.53 -18.63
N LEU A 250 -9.64 3.07 -19.38
CA LEU A 250 -10.59 2.05 -18.93
C LEU A 250 -9.92 0.76 -18.46
N LYS A 251 -8.88 0.29 -19.15
CA LYS A 251 -8.12 -0.91 -18.73
C LYS A 251 -7.43 -0.71 -17.39
N TYR A 252 -6.84 0.47 -17.16
CA TYR A 252 -6.21 0.82 -15.89
C TYR A 252 -7.24 0.92 -14.77
N GLU A 253 -8.37 1.57 -15.03
CA GLU A 253 -9.51 1.69 -14.11
C GLU A 253 -10.04 0.31 -13.69
N ASN A 254 -10.22 -0.60 -14.65
CA ASN A 254 -10.73 -1.94 -14.39
C ASN A 254 -9.77 -2.75 -13.50
N LEU A 255 -8.47 -2.76 -13.80
CA LEU A 255 -7.46 -3.40 -12.95
C LEU A 255 -7.44 -2.81 -11.54
N MET A 256 -7.45 -1.49 -11.43
CA MET A 256 -7.50 -0.78 -10.16
C MET A 256 -8.74 -1.19 -9.33
N LYS A 257 -9.93 -1.24 -9.96
CA LYS A 257 -11.17 -1.63 -9.29
C LYS A 257 -11.18 -3.09 -8.85
N GLN A 258 -10.61 -3.99 -9.64
CA GLN A 258 -10.44 -5.39 -9.23
C GLN A 258 -9.52 -5.52 -8.02
N CYS A 259 -8.43 -4.74 -7.96
CA CYS A 259 -7.50 -4.78 -6.83
C CYS A 259 -8.15 -4.40 -5.49
N TRP A 260 -9.08 -3.45 -5.47
CA TRP A 260 -9.70 -2.98 -4.23
C TRP A 260 -11.08 -3.58 -3.93
N ASP A 261 -11.43 -4.73 -4.55
CA ASP A 261 -12.64 -5.48 -4.20
C ASP A 261 -12.66 -5.81 -2.69
N ALA A 262 -13.84 -5.79 -2.09
CA ALA A 262 -13.97 -6.11 -0.66
C ALA A 262 -13.69 -7.59 -0.37
N ASP A 263 -14.03 -8.47 -1.32
CA ASP A 263 -13.70 -9.89 -1.25
C ASP A 263 -12.29 -10.13 -1.82
N PRO A 264 -11.32 -10.59 -1.01
CA PRO A 264 -9.98 -10.89 -1.47
C PRO A 264 -9.92 -11.91 -2.63
N SER A 265 -10.89 -12.82 -2.73
CA SER A 265 -10.93 -13.84 -3.78
C SER A 265 -11.17 -13.27 -5.18
N ASN A 266 -11.84 -12.11 -5.26
CA ASN A 266 -12.11 -11.42 -6.53
C ASN A 266 -10.91 -10.57 -7.00
N ARG A 267 -9.93 -10.31 -6.12
CA ARG A 267 -8.73 -9.56 -6.49
C ARG A 267 -7.81 -10.44 -7.35
N PRO A 268 -7.13 -9.87 -8.36
CA PRO A 268 -6.13 -10.63 -9.13
C PRO A 268 -5.01 -11.11 -8.21
N ASP A 269 -4.29 -12.15 -8.60
CA ASP A 269 -2.96 -12.41 -8.05
C ASP A 269 -1.95 -11.40 -8.65
N ILE A 270 -0.74 -11.42 -8.09
CA ILE A 270 0.27 -10.44 -8.50
C ILE A 270 0.72 -10.62 -9.95
N ASP A 271 0.76 -11.86 -10.43
CA ASP A 271 1.22 -12.18 -11.79
C ASP A 271 0.19 -11.70 -12.82
N THR A 272 -1.10 -11.98 -12.60
CA THR A 272 -2.20 -11.47 -13.43
C THR A 272 -2.22 -9.93 -13.45
N LEU A 273 -2.00 -9.29 -12.30
CA LEU A 273 -1.95 -7.83 -12.22
C LEU A 273 -0.74 -7.27 -12.97
N PHE A 274 0.43 -7.87 -12.79
CA PHE A 274 1.67 -7.47 -13.48
C PHE A 274 1.50 -7.58 -15.01
N ASP A 275 0.97 -8.69 -15.52
CA ASP A 275 0.74 -8.89 -16.95
C ASP A 275 -0.23 -7.84 -17.52
N GLY A 276 -1.29 -7.52 -16.77
CA GLY A 276 -2.24 -6.48 -17.15
C GLY A 276 -1.60 -5.10 -17.25
N ILE A 277 -0.78 -4.72 -16.27
CA ILE A 277 -0.05 -3.43 -16.26
C ILE A 277 1.07 -3.42 -17.32
N TYR A 278 1.78 -4.51 -17.49
CA TYR A 278 2.82 -4.64 -18.53
C TYR A 278 2.23 -4.49 -19.93
N SER A 279 1.06 -5.10 -20.19
CA SER A 279 0.35 -4.93 -21.46
C SER A 279 -0.05 -3.48 -21.71
N LEU A 280 -0.47 -2.75 -20.66
CA LEU A 280 -0.73 -1.32 -20.75
C LEU A 280 0.56 -0.53 -21.04
N LEU A 281 1.66 -0.85 -20.37
CA LEU A 281 2.94 -0.18 -20.60
C LEU A 281 3.41 -0.34 -22.05
N GLN A 282 3.32 -1.55 -22.59
CA GLN A 282 3.65 -1.83 -24.00
C GLN A 282 2.76 -1.02 -24.96
N TYR A 283 1.45 -0.96 -24.69
CA TYR A 283 0.52 -0.15 -25.49
C TYR A 283 0.95 1.32 -25.50
N TYR A 284 1.22 1.93 -24.34
CA TYR A 284 1.61 3.34 -24.23
C TYR A 284 3.06 3.62 -24.70
N GLN A 285 3.92 2.63 -24.81
CA GLN A 285 5.23 2.75 -25.43
C GLN A 285 5.16 2.83 -26.96
N ASN A 286 4.18 2.17 -27.56
CA ASN A 286 4.02 2.06 -29.02
C ASN A 286 3.09 3.13 -29.63
N ILE A 287 2.38 3.89 -28.79
CA ILE A 287 1.53 5.01 -29.26
C ILE A 287 2.42 6.18 -29.72
N SER A 288 2.07 6.81 -30.85
CA SER A 288 2.74 8.01 -31.35
C SER A 288 2.56 9.19 -30.36
N ASN A 289 3.58 10.05 -30.28
CA ASN A 289 3.57 11.24 -29.42
C ASN A 289 2.40 12.19 -29.72
N GLU A 290 1.86 12.18 -30.92
CA GLU A 290 0.72 13.02 -31.32
C GLU A 290 -0.58 12.63 -30.60
N ILE A 291 -0.83 11.31 -30.45
CA ILE A 291 -2.01 10.80 -29.72
C ILE A 291 -1.86 11.07 -28.23
N LEU A 292 -0.65 10.91 -27.67
CA LEU A 292 -0.36 11.20 -26.26
C LEU A 292 -0.57 12.69 -25.92
N GLN A 293 -0.24 13.61 -26.84
CA GLN A 293 -0.47 15.04 -26.65
C GLN A 293 -1.96 15.39 -26.68
N GLN A 294 -2.77 14.76 -27.50
CA GLN A 294 -4.22 14.95 -27.50
C GLN A 294 -4.89 14.47 -26.20
N GLU A 295 -4.46 13.31 -25.66
CA GLU A 295 -4.94 12.83 -24.37
C GLU A 295 -4.54 13.77 -23.21
N THR A 296 -3.32 14.33 -23.24
CA THR A 296 -2.82 15.24 -22.20
C THR A 296 -3.57 16.57 -22.21
N ASN A 297 -3.87 17.14 -23.38
CA ASN A 297 -4.62 18.41 -23.51
C ASN A 297 -6.06 18.26 -23.03
N ASN A 298 -6.74 17.17 -23.36
CA ASN A 298 -8.10 16.88 -22.87
C ASN A 298 -8.16 16.71 -21.34
N ASN A 299 -7.08 16.19 -20.72
CA ASN A 299 -6.99 16.03 -19.27
C ASN A 299 -6.71 17.35 -18.54
N LEU A 300 -5.94 18.27 -19.15
CA LEU A 300 -5.61 19.57 -18.55
C LEU A 300 -6.85 20.50 -18.47
N GLU A 301 -7.75 20.47 -19.44
CA GLU A 301 -8.98 21.25 -19.40
C GLU A 301 -9.96 20.76 -18.33
N ASN A 302 -10.09 19.44 -18.15
CA ASN A 302 -10.93 18.84 -17.14
C ASN A 302 -10.41 19.04 -15.71
N ASN A 303 -9.09 19.13 -15.52
CA ASN A 303 -8.47 19.29 -14.20
C ASN A 303 -8.45 20.75 -13.69
N LYS A 304 -8.51 21.76 -14.55
CA LYS A 304 -8.61 23.16 -14.14
C LYS A 304 -9.84 23.47 -13.30
N ILE A 305 -10.91 22.70 -13.48
CA ILE A 305 -12.17 22.87 -12.75
C ILE A 305 -12.07 22.33 -11.31
N ILE A 306 -11.18 21.36 -11.06
CA ILE A 306 -11.03 20.69 -9.75
C ILE A 306 -10.05 21.44 -8.84
N ASN A 307 -9.01 22.06 -9.41
CA ASN A 307 -7.90 22.64 -8.64
C ASN A 307 -8.20 24.00 -7.98
N ASN A 308 -9.24 24.72 -8.38
CA ASN A 308 -9.58 26.02 -7.79
C ASN A 308 -10.21 25.97 -6.39
N SER A 309 -10.47 24.79 -5.84
CA SER A 309 -11.07 24.62 -4.50
C SER A 309 -10.17 23.95 -3.46
N MET A 310 -8.92 23.60 -3.76
CA MET A 310 -8.21 22.55 -2.99
C MET A 310 -6.82 22.92 -2.44
N SER A 311 -6.39 24.17 -2.42
CA SER A 311 -5.15 24.55 -1.75
C SER A 311 -5.36 24.77 -0.24
N LYS A 312 -5.50 23.69 0.53
CA LYS A 312 -5.38 23.72 1.99
C LYS A 312 -4.30 22.73 2.43
N HIS A 313 -3.46 23.17 3.35
CA HIS A 313 -2.38 22.40 3.97
C HIS A 313 -2.79 20.97 4.30
N ILE A 314 -2.20 20.02 3.58
CA ILE A 314 -2.34 18.60 3.89
C ILE A 314 -1.47 18.32 5.10
N ASN A 315 -2.07 17.96 6.23
CA ASN A 315 -1.34 17.59 7.45
C ASN A 315 -0.55 16.30 7.19
N SER A 316 0.78 16.39 7.15
CA SER A 316 1.68 15.25 6.89
C SER A 316 1.51 14.10 7.89
N THR A 317 1.06 14.38 9.12
CA THR A 317 0.82 13.40 10.17
C THR A 317 -0.33 12.43 9.88
N LEU A 318 -1.24 12.76 8.96
CA LEU A 318 -2.37 11.89 8.58
C LEU A 318 -1.95 10.69 7.73
N PHE A 319 -0.72 10.68 7.19
CA PHE A 319 -0.29 9.68 6.22
C PHE A 319 0.84 8.78 6.71
N THR A 320 1.06 8.72 8.02
CA THR A 320 2.04 7.82 8.64
C THR A 320 1.38 6.52 9.08
N SER A 321 2.12 5.42 8.95
CA SER A 321 1.71 4.12 9.45
C SER A 321 1.69 4.12 10.98
N LYS A 322 0.65 3.52 11.56
CA LYS A 322 0.47 3.43 13.02
C LYS A 322 -0.28 2.16 13.42
N ILE A 323 -0.26 1.86 14.70
CA ILE A 323 -1.06 0.77 15.27
C ILE A 323 -2.50 1.24 15.43
N HIS A 324 -3.44 0.45 14.90
CA HIS A 324 -4.87 0.67 15.04
C HIS A 324 -5.48 -0.39 15.95
N LYS A 325 -6.44 0.02 16.78
CA LYS A 325 -7.19 -0.87 17.66
C LYS A 325 -8.69 -0.62 17.45
N PHE A 326 -9.28 -1.40 16.56
CA PHE A 326 -10.71 -1.35 16.31
C PHE A 326 -11.40 -2.56 16.95
N LYS A 327 -12.63 -2.39 17.41
CA LYS A 327 -13.46 -3.47 17.97
C LYS A 327 -14.83 -3.46 17.31
N ASN A 328 -15.44 -4.63 17.17
CA ASN A 328 -16.81 -4.78 16.68
C ASN A 328 -17.05 -4.20 15.29
N LEU A 329 -16.10 -4.38 14.38
CA LEU A 329 -16.26 -4.01 12.98
C LEU A 329 -17.04 -5.11 12.23
N PRO A 330 -17.94 -4.74 11.28
CA PRO A 330 -18.70 -5.70 10.49
C PRO A 330 -17.84 -6.39 9.43
N GLU A 331 -18.40 -7.42 8.79
CA GLU A 331 -17.78 -8.05 7.62
C GLU A 331 -17.66 -7.07 6.45
N PRO A 332 -16.54 -7.11 5.70
CA PRO A 332 -16.35 -6.26 4.52
C PRO A 332 -17.37 -6.51 3.42
N LYS A 333 -17.77 -5.45 2.74
CA LYS A 333 -18.68 -5.51 1.58
C LYS A 333 -18.33 -4.44 0.56
N ASN A 334 -18.64 -4.70 -0.71
CA ASN A 334 -18.59 -3.69 -1.75
C ASN A 334 -19.74 -2.69 -1.61
N ALA A 335 -19.52 -1.45 -2.03
CA ALA A 335 -20.59 -0.45 -2.08
C ALA A 335 -21.68 -0.89 -3.07
N ILE A 336 -22.94 -0.82 -2.65
CA ILE A 336 -24.08 -0.99 -3.55
C ILE A 336 -24.08 0.21 -4.51
N GLU A 337 -24.22 -0.04 -5.83
CA GLU A 337 -24.32 1.02 -6.83
C GLU A 337 -25.42 2.01 -6.45
N GLY A 338 -25.08 3.24 -6.18
CA GLY A 338 -25.98 4.30 -5.69
C GLY A 338 -25.64 4.85 -4.29
N MET A 339 -24.97 4.12 -3.40
CA MET A 339 -24.48 4.67 -2.13
C MET A 339 -23.37 5.69 -2.32
N SER A 340 -22.45 5.49 -3.24
CA SER A 340 -21.40 6.45 -3.59
C SER A 340 -21.97 7.83 -3.99
N ARG A 341 -23.11 7.88 -4.66
CA ARG A 341 -23.78 9.15 -5.02
C ARG A 341 -24.45 9.83 -3.82
N LYS A 342 -24.93 9.09 -2.82
CA LYS A 342 -25.52 9.66 -1.60
C LYS A 342 -24.43 10.27 -0.71
N PHE A 343 -23.30 9.58 -0.53
CA PHE A 343 -22.15 10.13 0.21
C PHE A 343 -21.60 11.41 -0.43
N SER A 344 -21.45 11.45 -1.75
CA SER A 344 -21.01 12.65 -2.47
C SER A 344 -21.98 13.85 -2.34
N LYS A 345 -23.29 13.60 -2.26
CA LYS A 345 -24.31 14.67 -2.08
C LYS A 345 -24.33 15.22 -0.64
N VAL A 346 -24.12 14.37 0.34
CA VAL A 346 -24.04 14.78 1.75
C VAL A 346 -22.78 15.64 1.97
N PHE A 347 -21.65 15.28 1.38
CA PHE A 347 -20.42 16.07 1.43
C PHE A 347 -20.54 17.46 0.80
N LYS A 348 -21.23 17.58 -0.34
CA LYS A 348 -21.50 18.90 -0.93
C LYS A 348 -22.34 19.80 -0.03
N LYS A 349 -23.23 19.23 0.81
CA LYS A 349 -24.02 19.98 1.81
C LYS A 349 -23.20 20.41 3.04
N LEU A 350 -22.17 19.62 3.42
CA LEU A 350 -21.36 19.88 4.62
C LEU A 350 -20.25 20.91 4.39
N ASN A 351 -19.71 21.00 3.16
CA ASN A 351 -18.72 22.02 2.82
C ASN A 351 -19.27 23.46 2.81
N ILE A 352 -20.58 23.66 3.04
CA ILE A 352 -21.22 24.99 3.08
C ILE A 352 -21.32 25.54 4.51
N LYS A 353 -21.10 24.72 5.56
CA LYS A 353 -21.10 25.17 6.94
C LYS A 353 -19.85 24.70 7.68
N SER A 354 -18.85 25.57 7.78
CA SER A 354 -17.75 25.40 8.71
C SER A 354 -18.25 25.65 10.12
N ASN A 355 -18.11 24.73 11.07
CA ASN A 355 -17.60 24.88 12.42
C ASN A 355 -17.98 23.69 13.32
N ASN A 356 -17.15 23.43 14.25
CA ASN A 356 -16.95 22.43 15.30
C ASN A 356 -18.13 21.67 15.92
N ASP A 357 -19.37 21.96 15.61
CA ASP A 357 -20.55 21.32 16.22
C ASP A 357 -21.14 20.15 15.40
N ILE A 358 -20.59 19.87 14.23
CA ILE A 358 -21.19 18.90 13.27
C ILE A 358 -20.72 17.46 13.52
N GLN A 359 -19.58 17.24 14.17
CA GLN A 359 -19.05 15.88 14.43
C GLN A 359 -19.92 15.06 15.40
N ILE A 360 -20.56 15.71 16.38
CA ILE A 360 -21.38 15.01 17.40
C ILE A 360 -22.74 14.58 16.83
N ASN A 361 -23.32 15.32 15.92
CA ASN A 361 -24.62 14.99 15.32
C ASN A 361 -24.52 13.90 14.24
N TYR A 362 -23.36 13.77 13.57
CA TYR A 362 -23.19 12.82 12.46
C TYR A 362 -23.18 11.35 12.92
N GLY A 363 -22.54 11.10 14.05
CA GLY A 363 -22.53 9.76 14.66
C GLY A 363 -23.92 9.31 15.10
N LYS A 364 -24.76 10.26 15.54
CA LYS A 364 -26.14 9.97 15.95
C LYS A 364 -27.07 9.69 14.77
N GLU A 365 -26.99 10.46 13.67
CA GLU A 365 -27.85 10.22 12.50
C GLU A 365 -27.54 8.88 11.79
N ILE A 366 -26.27 8.45 11.75
CA ILE A 366 -25.91 7.15 11.17
C ILE A 366 -26.39 6.00 12.08
N VAL A 367 -26.29 6.17 13.41
CA VAL A 367 -26.77 5.18 14.38
C VAL A 367 -28.30 5.11 14.37
N GLU A 368 -29.00 6.25 14.31
CA GLU A 368 -30.46 6.28 14.19
C GLU A 368 -30.95 5.68 12.87
N GLN A 369 -30.29 5.94 11.73
CA GLN A 369 -30.64 5.30 10.45
C GLN A 369 -30.33 3.79 10.41
N GLN A 370 -29.34 3.32 11.17
CA GLN A 370 -29.08 1.89 11.32
C GLN A 370 -30.09 1.22 12.24
N GLN A 371 -30.54 1.89 13.31
CA GLN A 371 -31.61 1.40 14.17
C GLN A 371 -32.95 1.36 13.45
N ILE A 372 -33.29 2.37 12.64
CA ILE A 372 -34.51 2.39 11.82
C ILE A 372 -34.49 1.28 10.75
N ARG A 373 -33.32 0.93 10.20
CA ARG A 373 -33.19 -0.19 9.26
C ARG A 373 -33.32 -1.56 9.94
N GLN A 374 -32.81 -1.73 11.15
CA GLN A 374 -33.04 -2.94 11.94
C GLN A 374 -34.50 -3.10 12.31
N TYR A 375 -35.21 -1.99 12.60
CA TYR A 375 -36.65 -2.01 12.89
C TYR A 375 -37.49 -2.35 11.65
N ASN A 376 -37.15 -1.83 10.48
CA ASN A 376 -37.86 -2.13 9.23
C ASN A 376 -37.59 -3.54 8.69
N PHE A 377 -36.42 -4.16 9.01
CA PHE A 377 -36.16 -5.56 8.65
C PHE A 377 -36.93 -6.57 9.49
N ASN A 378 -37.38 -6.18 10.69
CA ASN A 378 -38.18 -7.04 11.58
C ASN A 378 -39.71 -6.90 11.37
N ILE A 379 -40.16 -6.03 10.45
CA ILE A 379 -41.60 -5.82 10.16
C ILE A 379 -42.04 -6.45 8.83
N ASP A 380 -41.10 -6.75 7.93
CA ASP A 380 -41.40 -7.31 6.58
C ASP A 380 -41.32 -8.84 6.48
N ASP A 381 -41.11 -9.58 7.59
CA ASP A 381 -40.99 -11.05 7.60
C ASP A 381 -42.25 -11.79 8.11
N GLU A 382 -43.42 -11.16 8.10
CA GLU A 382 -44.69 -11.87 8.26
C GLU A 382 -45.55 -11.73 6.97
N ASP A 383 -45.75 -12.86 6.31
CA ASP A 383 -46.61 -13.17 5.17
C ASP A 383 -45.92 -13.27 3.79
N GLU A 384 -45.44 -14.48 3.50
CA GLU A 384 -45.75 -15.21 2.26
C GLU A 384 -45.25 -16.65 2.37
N THR A 385 -46.14 -17.54 2.74
CA THR A 385 -46.03 -18.99 2.60
C THR A 385 -46.11 -19.35 1.13
N TYR A 386 -45.01 -19.79 0.51
CA TYR A 386 -45.06 -20.55 -0.75
C TYR A 386 -44.66 -22.00 -0.53
N ASP A 387 -45.65 -22.82 -0.78
CA ASP A 387 -45.71 -24.27 -0.85
C ASP A 387 -44.69 -24.82 -1.86
N TYR A 388 -43.66 -25.56 -1.45
CA TYR A 388 -42.87 -26.41 -2.34
C TYR A 388 -43.14 -27.87 -2.08
N LYS A 389 -44.02 -28.41 -2.91
CA LYS A 389 -44.20 -29.86 -3.11
C LYS A 389 -42.96 -30.46 -3.75
N ASN A 390 -42.47 -31.48 -3.07
CA ASN A 390 -41.86 -32.73 -3.55
C ASN A 390 -41.29 -32.81 -4.97
N PHE A 391 -39.99 -33.04 -5.07
CA PHE A 391 -39.46 -34.01 -6.03
C PHE A 391 -38.53 -34.98 -5.32
N HIS A 392 -38.90 -36.26 -5.45
CA HIS A 392 -38.18 -37.43 -4.95
C HIS A 392 -37.01 -37.79 -5.88
N SER A 393 -35.92 -38.21 -5.25
CA SER A 393 -35.20 -39.50 -5.38
C SER A 393 -34.42 -39.85 -6.65
N GLU A 394 -33.35 -40.53 -6.34
CA GLU A 394 -32.52 -41.49 -7.09
C GLU A 394 -31.24 -40.86 -7.67
N GLU A 395 -30.04 -41.37 -7.53
CA GLU A 395 -29.54 -42.67 -7.12
C GLU A 395 -28.07 -42.54 -6.63
N ASP A 396 -27.70 -43.42 -5.73
CA ASP A 396 -26.31 -43.74 -5.29
C ASP A 396 -25.46 -44.18 -6.50
N ASN A 397 -24.22 -43.71 -6.55
CA ASN A 397 -23.12 -44.45 -7.14
C ASN A 397 -21.84 -44.28 -6.34
N VAL A 398 -21.58 -45.31 -5.55
CA VAL A 398 -20.32 -45.60 -4.88
C VAL A 398 -19.28 -45.94 -5.95
N PHE A 399 -18.13 -45.29 -5.96
CA PHE A 399 -16.95 -45.77 -6.65
C PHE A 399 -15.91 -46.19 -5.62
N GLU A 400 -15.67 -47.48 -5.58
CA GLU A 400 -14.60 -48.16 -4.84
C GLU A 400 -13.23 -47.82 -5.45
N ILE A 401 -12.27 -47.59 -4.57
CA ILE A 401 -10.85 -47.46 -4.87
C ILE A 401 -10.23 -48.87 -4.77
N PRO A 402 -9.51 -49.35 -5.78
CA PRO A 402 -8.66 -50.53 -5.60
C PRO A 402 -7.28 -50.17 -5.06
N ASP A 403 -6.90 -50.87 -4.03
CA ASP A 403 -5.56 -50.93 -3.44
C ASP A 403 -4.46 -51.34 -4.43
N GLY A 404 -3.28 -50.75 -4.27
CA GLY A 404 -2.08 -51.53 -4.45
C GLY A 404 -0.92 -50.96 -5.25
N LYS A 405 0.14 -50.65 -4.48
CA LYS A 405 1.59 -50.79 -4.73
C LYS A 405 2.39 -49.60 -5.24
N ILE A 406 3.11 -49.06 -4.33
CA ILE A 406 4.57 -48.82 -4.14
C ILE A 406 5.44 -49.19 -5.37
N ILE A 407 6.07 -48.23 -5.99
CA ILE A 407 7.52 -48.10 -6.15
C ILE A 407 7.87 -46.62 -6.13
#